data_a723b8ac25dc4a1cb2f1b2be4d3d23be
#
_entry.id   a723b8ac25dc4a1cb2f1b2be4d3d23be
#
_cell.length_a   1.000
_cell.length_b   1.000
_cell.length_c   1.000
_cell.angle_alpha   90.00
_cell.angle_beta   90.00
_cell.angle_gamma   90.00
#
_symmetry.space_group_name_H-M   'P 1'
#
loop_
_entity.id
_entity.type
_entity.pdbx_description
1 polymer ?
#
loop_
_entity_poly.entity_id
_entity_poly.type
_entity_poly.pdbx_seq_one_letter_code
_entity_poly.pdbx_strand_id
1 'polypeptide(L)'
;MDKFSKPTFVIGTGRSGLTPLMDLISYHPDLSWPSQYNNKFPNKYYLSYLSRIVGLPLFNSKFKFLNFVPTHSESYDLWNSLFNGFRRPFRDLYKFDVDSITKNKFKKAVQLIMKYQGKDHFIAEYSGWSRIGFFNEIFPECKFIHIIRDGRAVANSLNNVYYWLGWEGIYKWRWGILSDELFNIWKNNNYSFVALAAIQWKILVNNIADNSKIVSSKRFLTIRY
;
A
#
# COMPACT_ATOMS: atom_id res chain seq x y z
N MET A 1 -7.26 19.99 17.43
CA MET A 1 -6.44 19.16 16.55
C MET A 1 -7.35 18.49 15.55
N ASP A 2 -7.05 18.59 14.27
CA ASP A 2 -7.92 18.05 13.21
C ASP A 2 -7.93 16.51 13.31
N LYS A 3 -9.09 15.92 13.60
CA LYS A 3 -9.32 14.48 13.80
C LYS A 3 -8.87 13.63 12.59
N PHE A 4 -8.72 14.27 11.44
CA PHE A 4 -8.43 13.64 10.15
C PHE A 4 -6.93 13.63 9.78
N SER A 5 -6.05 14.08 10.68
CA SER A 5 -4.65 14.35 10.34
C SER A 5 -3.67 13.21 10.59
N LYS A 6 -4.13 12.06 11.10
CA LYS A 6 -3.26 10.95 11.57
C LYS A 6 -3.59 9.59 10.92
N PRO A 7 -3.62 9.49 9.59
CA PRO A 7 -3.83 8.19 8.95
C PRO A 7 -2.69 7.22 9.28
N THR A 8 -3.00 5.92 9.27
CA THR A 8 -2.01 4.85 9.37
C THR A 8 -1.88 4.17 8.01
N PHE A 9 -0.66 3.98 7.55
CA PHE A 9 -0.36 3.28 6.30
C PHE A 9 0.34 1.96 6.59
N VAL A 10 -0.24 0.86 6.14
CA VAL A 10 0.36 -0.48 6.19
C VAL A 10 1.13 -0.70 4.89
N ILE A 11 2.42 -0.88 4.99
CA ILE A 11 3.34 -0.91 3.84
C ILE A 11 4.18 -2.20 3.84
N GLY A 12 4.58 -2.61 2.67
CA GLY A 12 5.47 -3.76 2.51
C GLY A 12 5.71 -4.09 1.06
N THR A 13 6.51 -5.11 0.81
CA THR A 13 6.63 -5.67 -0.52
C THR A 13 5.34 -6.40 -0.90
N GLY A 14 5.02 -6.52 -2.16
CA GLY A 14 3.97 -7.46 -2.59
C GLY A 14 4.26 -8.86 -2.01
N ARG A 15 3.22 -9.61 -1.64
CA ARG A 15 3.33 -10.97 -1.08
C ARG A 15 3.95 -11.03 0.34
N SER A 16 4.03 -9.91 1.05
CA SER A 16 4.57 -9.85 2.41
C SER A 16 3.55 -10.12 3.52
N GLY A 17 2.26 -10.29 3.21
CA GLY A 17 1.21 -10.53 4.20
C GLY A 17 0.36 -9.29 4.54
N LEU A 18 0.36 -8.27 3.68
CA LEU A 18 -0.47 -7.07 3.83
C LEU A 18 -1.96 -7.43 3.95
N THR A 19 -2.49 -8.17 2.97
CA THR A 19 -3.90 -8.56 2.93
C THR A 19 -4.37 -9.34 4.18
N PRO A 20 -3.68 -10.39 4.65
CA PRO A 20 -4.06 -11.05 5.90
C PRO A 20 -4.09 -10.13 7.11
N LEU A 21 -3.15 -9.20 7.23
CA LEU A 21 -3.18 -8.23 8.32
C LEU A 21 -4.38 -7.29 8.19
N MET A 22 -4.60 -6.74 7.00
CA MET A 22 -5.74 -5.86 6.76
C MET A 22 -7.08 -6.58 6.94
N ASP A 23 -7.18 -7.86 6.56
CA ASP A 23 -8.35 -8.70 6.85
C ASP A 23 -8.68 -8.75 8.35
N LEU A 24 -7.67 -8.78 9.22
CA LEU A 24 -7.88 -8.78 10.66
C LEU A 24 -8.27 -7.41 11.21
N ILE A 25 -7.52 -6.37 10.85
CA ILE A 25 -7.68 -5.05 11.46
C ILE A 25 -8.81 -4.21 10.85
N SER A 26 -9.22 -4.48 9.62
CA SER A 26 -10.33 -3.75 8.97
C SER A 26 -11.69 -3.93 9.66
N TYR A 27 -11.84 -4.98 10.47
CA TYR A 27 -13.05 -5.20 11.28
C TYR A 27 -13.11 -4.36 12.55
N HIS A 28 -12.03 -3.66 12.91
CA HIS A 28 -12.02 -2.81 14.11
C HIS A 28 -13.07 -1.70 13.98
N PRO A 29 -13.92 -1.47 15.00
CA PRO A 29 -15.06 -0.56 14.90
C PRO A 29 -14.68 0.89 14.60
N ASP A 30 -13.47 1.34 14.97
CA ASP A 30 -13.03 2.72 14.81
C ASP A 30 -12.23 2.97 13.52
N LEU A 31 -11.91 1.90 12.75
CA LEU A 31 -11.06 2.03 11.57
C LEU A 31 -11.89 2.16 10.28
N SER A 32 -11.59 3.20 9.51
CA SER A 32 -12.03 3.37 8.13
C SER A 32 -10.91 3.01 7.15
N TRP A 33 -11.29 2.52 6.00
CA TRP A 33 -10.34 2.06 4.97
C TRP A 33 -10.90 2.24 3.56
N PRO A 34 -10.04 2.39 2.54
CA PRO A 34 -10.48 2.44 1.15
C PRO A 34 -10.94 1.05 0.72
N SER A 35 -12.15 0.98 0.16
CA SER A 35 -12.74 -0.27 -0.31
C SER A 35 -12.49 -0.51 -1.79
N GLN A 36 -12.76 -1.75 -2.26
CA GLN A 36 -12.77 -2.06 -3.69
C GLN A 36 -13.75 -1.15 -4.48
N TYR A 37 -14.79 -0.62 -3.84
CA TYR A 37 -15.68 0.35 -4.47
C TYR A 37 -15.02 1.71 -4.67
N ASN A 38 -14.20 2.16 -3.71
CA ASN A 38 -13.41 3.38 -3.87
C ASN A 38 -12.37 3.21 -4.97
N ASN A 39 -11.81 2.01 -5.13
CA ASN A 39 -10.88 1.72 -6.23
C ASN A 39 -11.60 1.74 -7.58
N LYS A 40 -12.74 1.05 -7.70
CA LYS A 40 -13.51 0.95 -8.94
C LYS A 40 -14.15 2.28 -9.36
N PHE A 41 -14.52 3.12 -8.39
CA PHE A 41 -15.20 4.41 -8.59
C PHE A 41 -14.52 5.53 -7.78
N PRO A 42 -13.30 5.97 -8.16
CA PRO A 42 -12.45 6.85 -7.34
C PRO A 42 -13.11 8.15 -6.87
N ASN A 43 -14.02 8.73 -7.69
CA ASN A 43 -14.68 10.00 -7.37
C ASN A 43 -15.99 9.84 -6.59
N LYS A 44 -16.43 8.61 -6.32
CA LYS A 44 -17.70 8.32 -5.63
C LYS A 44 -17.47 7.93 -4.18
N TYR A 45 -16.92 8.86 -3.38
CA TYR A 45 -16.60 8.61 -1.96
C TYR A 45 -17.80 8.18 -1.12
N TYR A 46 -19.03 8.57 -1.48
CA TYR A 46 -20.25 8.17 -0.79
C TYR A 46 -20.47 6.65 -0.77
N LEU A 47 -19.88 5.90 -1.72
CA LEU A 47 -19.92 4.44 -1.73
C LEU A 47 -19.21 3.83 -0.50
N SER A 48 -18.36 4.58 0.18
CA SER A 48 -17.77 4.17 1.46
C SER A 48 -18.83 3.96 2.56
N TYR A 49 -20.05 4.52 2.40
CA TYR A 49 -21.14 4.25 3.32
C TYR A 49 -21.51 2.76 3.39
N LEU A 50 -21.35 2.02 2.29
CA LEU A 50 -21.60 0.58 2.23
C LEU A 50 -20.71 -0.20 3.21
N SER A 51 -19.51 0.30 3.54
CA SER A 51 -18.61 -0.36 4.48
C SER A 51 -19.13 -0.38 5.93
N ARG A 52 -20.18 0.37 6.26
CA ARG A 52 -20.81 0.33 7.59
C ARG A 52 -21.46 -1.01 7.89
N ILE A 53 -21.86 -1.77 6.87
CA ILE A 53 -22.48 -3.10 7.06
C ILE A 53 -21.47 -4.15 7.52
N VAL A 54 -20.16 -3.94 7.27
CA VAL A 54 -19.11 -4.93 7.54
C VAL A 54 -18.92 -5.22 9.03
N GLY A 55 -19.31 -4.29 9.90
CA GLY A 55 -19.22 -4.45 11.36
C GLY A 55 -20.49 -4.99 12.03
N LEU A 56 -21.55 -5.29 11.27
CA LEU A 56 -22.78 -5.76 11.84
C LEU A 56 -22.72 -7.27 12.17
N PRO A 57 -23.26 -7.73 13.32
CA PRO A 57 -23.19 -9.15 13.73
C PRO A 57 -23.77 -10.14 12.71
N LEU A 58 -24.74 -9.70 11.92
CA LEU A 58 -25.37 -10.51 10.87
C LEU A 58 -24.47 -10.74 9.65
N PHE A 59 -23.41 -9.92 9.47
CA PHE A 59 -22.51 -9.98 8.33
C PHE A 59 -21.16 -10.65 8.65
N ASN A 60 -21.07 -11.41 9.75
CA ASN A 60 -19.88 -12.18 10.08
C ASN A 60 -19.57 -13.25 9.02
N SER A 61 -18.32 -13.35 8.66
CA SER A 61 -17.57 -14.34 7.85
C SER A 61 -18.32 -15.14 6.76
N LYS A 62 -19.57 -15.53 6.96
CA LYS A 62 -20.38 -16.30 5.99
C LYS A 62 -20.77 -15.52 4.73
N PHE A 63 -20.76 -14.19 4.79
CA PHE A 63 -21.15 -13.33 3.66
C PHE A 63 -19.97 -12.79 2.84
N LYS A 64 -18.73 -13.15 3.18
CA LYS A 64 -17.53 -12.79 2.36
C LYS A 64 -17.62 -13.31 0.91
N PHE A 65 -18.42 -14.35 0.67
CA PHE A 65 -18.68 -14.89 -0.68
C PHE A 65 -19.60 -14.02 -1.55
N LEU A 66 -20.26 -13.04 -0.96
CA LEU A 66 -21.11 -12.13 -1.72
C LEU A 66 -20.27 -10.98 -2.27
N ASN A 67 -20.06 -10.95 -3.55
CA ASN A 67 -19.24 -9.96 -4.28
C ASN A 67 -19.64 -8.50 -4.07
N PHE A 68 -20.73 -8.22 -3.36
CA PHE A 68 -21.18 -6.88 -3.03
C PHE A 68 -20.78 -6.40 -1.63
N VAL A 69 -20.24 -7.27 -0.76
CA VAL A 69 -19.76 -6.85 0.57
C VAL A 69 -18.47 -6.07 0.41
N PRO A 70 -18.38 -4.84 0.94
CA PRO A 70 -17.16 -4.06 0.86
C PRO A 70 -15.98 -4.77 1.54
N THR A 71 -14.87 -4.86 0.83
CA THR A 71 -13.60 -5.34 1.35
C THR A 71 -12.56 -4.22 1.23
N HIS A 72 -11.57 -4.22 2.13
CA HIS A 72 -10.43 -3.31 2.01
C HIS A 72 -9.66 -3.58 0.70
N SER A 73 -8.91 -2.60 0.25
CA SER A 73 -8.15 -2.69 -1.00
C SER A 73 -6.94 -1.75 -0.95
N GLU A 74 -5.86 -2.11 -1.63
CA GLU A 74 -4.72 -1.21 -1.87
C GLU A 74 -5.13 0.05 -2.64
N SER A 75 -6.25 0.00 -3.33
CA SER A 75 -6.94 1.13 -3.98
C SER A 75 -6.06 1.99 -4.88
N TYR A 76 -5.21 1.34 -5.69
CA TYR A 76 -4.29 2.05 -6.58
C TYR A 76 -4.97 2.98 -7.58
N ASP A 77 -6.17 2.65 -8.06
CA ASP A 77 -6.90 3.51 -8.99
C ASP A 77 -7.45 4.75 -8.29
N LEU A 78 -7.87 4.62 -7.02
CA LEU A 78 -8.21 5.78 -6.18
C LEU A 78 -6.99 6.70 -6.04
N TRP A 79 -5.87 6.19 -5.58
CA TRP A 79 -4.67 7.01 -5.38
C TRP A 79 -4.16 7.63 -6.68
N ASN A 80 -4.21 6.88 -7.79
CA ASN A 80 -3.80 7.37 -9.10
C ASN A 80 -4.72 8.46 -9.66
N SER A 81 -5.99 8.48 -9.27
CA SER A 81 -6.92 9.57 -9.60
C SER A 81 -6.59 10.87 -8.87
N LEU A 82 -5.94 10.78 -7.71
CA LEU A 82 -5.51 11.92 -6.91
C LEU A 82 -4.14 12.45 -7.32
N PHE A 83 -3.25 11.54 -7.74
CA PHE A 83 -1.89 11.84 -8.21
C PHE A 83 -1.54 10.90 -9.37
N ASN A 84 -1.45 11.45 -10.57
CA ASN A 84 -1.09 10.69 -11.76
C ASN A 84 0.31 10.07 -11.63
N GLY A 85 0.43 8.77 -11.87
CA GLY A 85 1.67 8.01 -11.69
C GLY A 85 1.81 7.30 -10.35
N PHE A 86 0.86 7.48 -9.41
CA PHE A 86 0.90 6.77 -8.12
C PHE A 86 0.92 5.24 -8.27
N ARG A 87 0.18 4.72 -9.24
CA ARG A 87 0.03 3.26 -9.46
C ARG A 87 1.31 2.58 -9.94
N ARG A 88 2.12 3.28 -10.75
CA ARG A 88 3.28 2.68 -11.44
C ARG A 88 4.50 3.60 -11.46
N PRO A 89 4.99 4.06 -10.33
CA PRO A 89 6.19 4.86 -10.35
C PRO A 89 7.41 3.95 -10.56
N PHE A 90 8.32 4.37 -11.46
CA PHE A 90 9.62 3.72 -11.63
C PHE A 90 10.59 3.99 -10.47
N ARG A 91 10.26 4.92 -9.61
CA ARG A 91 10.96 5.29 -8.39
C ARG A 91 9.97 5.50 -7.27
N ASP A 92 10.47 5.63 -6.05
CA ASP A 92 9.63 6.05 -4.92
C ASP A 92 9.13 7.49 -5.10
N LEU A 93 8.03 7.80 -4.43
CA LEU A 93 7.48 9.16 -4.34
C LEU A 93 7.94 9.83 -3.06
N TYR A 94 8.38 11.08 -3.19
CA TYR A 94 8.98 11.86 -2.12
C TYR A 94 8.20 13.15 -1.85
N LYS A 95 8.62 13.92 -0.85
CA LYS A 95 8.01 15.21 -0.47
C LYS A 95 7.93 16.21 -1.63
N PHE A 96 8.90 16.22 -2.53
CA PHE A 96 8.94 17.15 -3.67
C PHE A 96 7.96 16.78 -4.80
N ASP A 97 7.35 15.58 -4.75
CA ASP A 97 6.28 15.19 -5.67
C ASP A 97 4.90 15.72 -5.20
N VAL A 98 4.84 16.34 -4.03
CA VAL A 98 3.60 16.83 -3.42
C VAL A 98 3.46 18.33 -3.59
N ASP A 99 2.52 18.76 -4.41
CA ASP A 99 2.05 20.14 -4.48
C ASP A 99 0.82 20.37 -3.56
N SER A 100 0.41 21.62 -3.44
CA SER A 100 -0.75 22.00 -2.61
C SER A 100 -2.06 21.38 -3.11
N ILE A 101 -2.21 21.21 -4.41
CA ILE A 101 -3.40 20.60 -5.03
C ILE A 101 -3.48 19.13 -4.67
N THR A 102 -2.38 18.39 -4.84
CA THR A 102 -2.26 16.98 -4.46
C THR A 102 -2.54 16.79 -2.98
N LYS A 103 -1.91 17.62 -2.12
CA LYS A 103 -2.10 17.59 -0.67
C LYS A 103 -3.57 17.73 -0.29
N ASN A 104 -4.27 18.69 -0.87
CA ASN A 104 -5.69 18.93 -0.62
C ASN A 104 -6.58 17.80 -1.12
N LYS A 105 -6.30 17.23 -2.32
CA LYS A 105 -7.05 16.10 -2.86
C LYS A 105 -6.98 14.87 -1.95
N PHE A 106 -5.78 14.49 -1.49
CA PHE A 106 -5.59 13.35 -0.60
C PHE A 106 -6.27 13.56 0.75
N LYS A 107 -6.10 14.74 1.38
CA LYS A 107 -6.77 15.07 2.64
C LYS A 107 -8.29 14.97 2.50
N LYS A 108 -8.85 15.57 1.45
CA LYS A 108 -10.28 15.52 1.17
C LYS A 108 -10.79 14.08 0.96
N ALA A 109 -10.04 13.25 0.22
CA ALA A 109 -10.41 11.86 -0.01
C ALA A 109 -10.46 11.07 1.30
N VAL A 110 -9.43 11.16 2.14
CA VAL A 110 -9.37 10.50 3.46
C VAL A 110 -10.52 10.98 4.34
N GLN A 111 -10.75 12.30 4.44
CA GLN A 111 -11.85 12.88 5.23
C GLN A 111 -13.22 12.37 4.78
N LEU A 112 -13.47 12.30 3.47
CA LEU A 112 -14.75 11.83 2.94
C LEU A 112 -14.96 10.34 3.18
N ILE A 113 -13.93 9.50 3.00
CA ILE A 113 -14.02 8.07 3.31
C ILE A 113 -14.35 7.86 4.79
N MET A 114 -13.62 8.52 5.70
CA MET A 114 -13.88 8.48 7.15
C MET A 114 -15.30 8.92 7.48
N LYS A 115 -15.73 10.06 6.94
CA LYS A 115 -17.06 10.62 7.16
C LYS A 115 -18.17 9.65 6.74
N TYR A 116 -18.06 9.08 5.52
CA TYR A 116 -19.09 8.16 5.02
C TYR A 116 -19.10 6.83 5.75
N GLN A 117 -17.93 6.32 6.19
CA GLN A 117 -17.87 5.14 7.04
C GLN A 117 -18.29 5.42 8.49
N GLY A 118 -18.30 6.68 8.93
CA GLY A 118 -18.63 7.08 10.31
C GLY A 118 -17.58 6.62 11.30
N LYS A 119 -16.29 6.70 10.93
CA LYS A 119 -15.16 6.20 11.71
C LYS A 119 -14.16 7.32 12.00
N ASP A 120 -13.38 7.15 13.08
CA ASP A 120 -12.49 8.17 13.60
C ASP A 120 -11.03 8.02 13.22
N HIS A 121 -10.63 6.85 12.76
CA HIS A 121 -9.27 6.56 12.32
C HIS A 121 -9.25 6.01 10.91
N PHE A 122 -8.24 6.44 10.13
CA PHE A 122 -8.06 5.97 8.77
C PHE A 122 -6.85 5.04 8.69
N ILE A 123 -7.04 3.90 8.02
CA ILE A 123 -5.97 2.98 7.69
C ILE A 123 -6.05 2.61 6.22
N ALA A 124 -4.89 2.53 5.55
CA ALA A 124 -4.79 2.05 4.18
C ALA A 124 -3.55 1.19 4.01
N GLU A 125 -3.64 0.23 3.10
CA GLU A 125 -2.52 -0.61 2.70
C GLU A 125 -2.05 -0.25 1.29
N TYR A 126 -0.76 -0.43 1.04
CA TYR A 126 -0.20 -0.48 -0.31
C TYR A 126 1.12 -1.24 -0.34
N SER A 127 1.38 -1.91 -1.45
CA SER A 127 2.62 -2.65 -1.68
C SER A 127 3.59 -1.87 -2.57
N GLY A 128 4.85 -2.27 -2.56
CA GLY A 128 5.88 -1.73 -3.43
C GLY A 128 6.71 -0.61 -2.79
N TRP A 129 6.93 0.49 -3.50
CA TRP A 129 7.68 1.63 -3.01
C TRP A 129 7.10 2.20 -1.71
N SER A 130 7.97 2.70 -0.82
CA SER A 130 7.59 3.08 0.55
C SER A 130 6.60 4.25 0.62
N ARG A 131 6.72 5.22 -0.29
CA ARG A 131 5.96 6.48 -0.31
C ARG A 131 5.91 7.21 1.04
N ILE A 132 6.83 6.87 1.95
CA ILE A 132 6.87 7.47 3.29
C ILE A 132 7.04 8.99 3.21
N GLY A 133 7.99 9.46 2.41
CA GLY A 133 8.23 10.90 2.23
C GLY A 133 7.04 11.62 1.63
N PHE A 134 6.34 10.99 0.67
CA PHE A 134 5.15 11.52 0.04
C PHE A 134 3.98 11.65 1.03
N PHE A 135 3.64 10.57 1.74
CA PHE A 135 2.54 10.61 2.70
C PHE A 135 2.84 11.45 3.93
N ASN A 136 4.10 11.46 4.40
CA ASN A 136 4.49 12.31 5.52
C ASN A 136 4.39 13.82 5.18
N GLU A 137 4.60 14.21 3.92
CA GLU A 137 4.37 15.59 3.47
C GLU A 137 2.89 15.94 3.44
N ILE A 138 2.02 15.01 3.03
CA ILE A 138 0.58 15.23 3.00
C ILE A 138 -0.01 15.24 4.41
N PHE A 139 0.40 14.28 5.26
CA PHE A 139 -0.08 14.02 6.60
C PHE A 139 1.10 13.97 7.59
N PRO A 140 1.57 15.09 8.12
CA PRO A 140 2.78 15.15 8.95
C PRO A 140 2.75 14.26 10.21
N GLU A 141 1.57 13.87 10.67
CA GLU A 141 1.36 13.00 11.83
C GLU A 141 0.99 11.56 11.48
N CYS A 142 1.07 11.17 10.21
CA CYS A 142 0.74 9.80 9.80
C CYS A 142 1.69 8.78 10.43
N LYS A 143 1.18 7.56 10.59
CA LYS A 143 1.93 6.41 11.10
C LYS A 143 2.13 5.37 10.01
N PHE A 144 3.18 4.56 10.15
CA PHE A 144 3.49 3.48 9.23
C PHE A 144 3.63 2.16 9.98
N ILE A 145 3.04 1.11 9.42
CA ILE A 145 3.24 -0.27 9.85
C ILE A 145 3.88 -1.01 8.68
N HIS A 146 5.15 -1.37 8.83
CA HIS A 146 5.89 -2.13 7.82
C HIS A 146 5.77 -3.62 8.10
N ILE A 147 5.25 -4.38 7.12
CA ILE A 147 5.27 -5.85 7.19
C ILE A 147 6.42 -6.35 6.35
N ILE A 148 7.33 -7.06 7.02
CA ILE A 148 8.46 -7.73 6.38
C ILE A 148 8.27 -9.26 6.46
N ARG A 149 8.51 -9.94 5.34
CA ARG A 149 8.50 -11.39 5.22
C ARG A 149 9.84 -11.88 4.68
N ASP A 150 10.18 -13.15 4.95
CA ASP A 150 11.36 -13.79 4.37
C ASP A 150 11.39 -13.61 2.84
N GLY A 151 12.50 -13.05 2.34
CA GLY A 151 12.66 -12.72 0.92
C GLY A 151 12.59 -13.94 -0.01
N ARG A 152 13.01 -15.12 0.48
CA ARG A 152 12.90 -16.37 -0.28
C ARG A 152 11.45 -16.76 -0.50
N ALA A 153 10.62 -16.62 0.53
CA ALA A 153 9.20 -16.89 0.45
C ALA A 153 8.46 -15.86 -0.43
N VAL A 154 8.88 -14.58 -0.38
CA VAL A 154 8.34 -13.54 -1.26
C VAL A 154 8.72 -13.80 -2.70
N ALA A 155 10.00 -14.10 -2.99
CA ALA A 155 10.48 -14.39 -4.34
C ALA A 155 9.75 -15.58 -4.96
N ASN A 156 9.63 -16.69 -4.22
CA ASN A 156 8.86 -17.85 -4.67
C ASN A 156 7.39 -17.50 -4.95
N SER A 157 6.76 -16.71 -4.06
CA SER A 157 5.37 -16.31 -4.25
C SER A 157 5.17 -15.38 -5.46
N LEU A 158 6.13 -14.48 -5.75
CA LEU A 158 6.07 -13.59 -6.91
C LEU A 158 6.14 -14.35 -8.22
N ASN A 159 7.00 -15.37 -8.33
CA ASN A 159 7.11 -16.18 -9.54
C ASN A 159 5.85 -17.00 -9.87
N ASN A 160 4.93 -17.14 -8.91
CA ASN A 160 3.70 -17.91 -9.08
C ASN A 160 2.46 -17.03 -9.31
N VAL A 161 2.62 -15.72 -9.57
CA VAL A 161 1.49 -14.82 -9.82
C VAL A 161 1.60 -14.14 -11.19
N TYR A 162 0.52 -14.18 -11.95
CA TYR A 162 0.48 -13.69 -13.34
C TYR A 162 0.72 -12.19 -13.47
N TYR A 163 0.43 -11.40 -12.44
CA TYR A 163 0.58 -9.94 -12.46
C TYR A 163 2.01 -9.47 -12.13
N TRP A 164 2.92 -10.36 -11.79
CA TRP A 164 4.32 -10.01 -11.62
C TRP A 164 4.97 -9.77 -12.98
N LEU A 165 5.46 -8.56 -13.20
CA LEU A 165 6.03 -8.18 -14.51
C LEU A 165 7.53 -8.47 -14.65
N GLY A 166 8.18 -9.06 -13.65
CA GLY A 166 9.59 -9.40 -13.72
C GLY A 166 9.93 -10.38 -14.84
N TRP A 167 8.99 -11.23 -15.24
CA TRP A 167 9.16 -12.14 -16.38
C TRP A 167 9.27 -11.41 -17.74
N GLU A 168 8.84 -10.15 -17.84
CA GLU A 168 9.06 -9.28 -19.00
C GLU A 168 10.47 -8.65 -19.02
N GLY A 169 11.26 -8.89 -17.97
CA GLY A 169 12.62 -8.36 -17.80
C GLY A 169 12.66 -6.97 -17.14
N ILE A 170 13.91 -6.55 -16.84
CA ILE A 170 14.19 -5.32 -16.08
C ILE A 170 13.77 -4.02 -16.78
N TYR A 171 13.57 -4.03 -18.07
CA TYR A 171 13.16 -2.83 -18.82
C TYR A 171 11.66 -2.56 -18.74
N LYS A 172 10.86 -3.55 -18.39
CA LYS A 172 9.41 -3.44 -18.25
C LYS A 172 8.91 -3.57 -16.82
N TRP A 173 9.74 -4.03 -15.90
CA TRP A 173 9.38 -4.06 -14.50
C TRP A 173 9.28 -2.65 -13.90
N ARG A 174 8.77 -2.49 -12.68
CA ARG A 174 8.42 -1.17 -12.11
C ARG A 174 9.40 -0.65 -11.08
N TRP A 175 10.55 -1.28 -10.92
CA TRP A 175 11.38 -1.07 -9.73
C TRP A 175 12.67 -0.30 -10.05
N GLY A 176 12.65 0.46 -11.14
CA GLY A 176 13.76 1.27 -11.57
C GLY A 176 14.84 0.47 -12.31
N ILE A 177 15.90 1.16 -12.67
CA ILE A 177 17.08 0.56 -13.33
C ILE A 177 17.89 -0.17 -12.27
N LEU A 178 18.36 -1.38 -12.55
CA LEU A 178 19.27 -2.08 -11.66
C LEU A 178 20.61 -1.33 -11.61
N SER A 179 21.18 -1.21 -10.40
CA SER A 179 22.59 -0.86 -10.26
C SER A 179 23.48 -1.95 -10.84
N ASP A 180 24.73 -1.60 -11.19
CA ASP A 180 25.71 -2.57 -11.71
C ASP A 180 25.88 -3.75 -10.75
N GLU A 181 25.88 -3.52 -9.43
CA GLU A 181 25.93 -4.58 -8.42
C GLU A 181 24.75 -5.56 -8.57
N LEU A 182 23.53 -5.04 -8.59
CA LEU A 182 22.32 -5.86 -8.67
C LEU A 182 22.20 -6.57 -10.03
N PHE A 183 22.62 -5.91 -11.10
CA PHE A 183 22.66 -6.50 -12.43
C PHE A 183 23.67 -7.67 -12.48
N ASN A 184 24.86 -7.51 -11.90
CA ASN A 184 25.85 -8.57 -11.81
C ASN A 184 25.37 -9.75 -10.96
N ILE A 185 24.67 -9.49 -9.85
CA ILE A 185 24.02 -10.56 -9.07
C ILE A 185 23.06 -11.33 -9.95
N TRP A 186 22.19 -10.66 -10.70
CA TRP A 186 21.23 -11.32 -11.59
C TRP A 186 21.92 -12.12 -12.69
N LYS A 187 22.93 -11.54 -13.35
CA LYS A 187 23.77 -12.18 -14.36
C LYS A 187 24.43 -13.46 -13.82
N ASN A 188 25.07 -13.37 -12.64
CA ASN A 188 25.74 -14.51 -12.00
C ASN A 188 24.79 -15.62 -11.55
N ASN A 189 23.49 -15.33 -11.48
CA ASN A 189 22.44 -16.30 -11.26
C ASN A 189 21.72 -16.68 -12.56
N ASN A 190 22.42 -16.69 -13.70
CA ASN A 190 21.94 -17.07 -15.02
C ASN A 190 20.64 -16.34 -15.43
N TYR A 191 20.51 -15.07 -15.04
CA TYR A 191 19.33 -14.25 -15.33
C TYR A 191 18.00 -14.89 -14.85
N SER A 192 18.04 -15.68 -13.78
CA SER A 192 16.86 -16.39 -13.30
C SER A 192 15.80 -15.44 -12.77
N PHE A 193 14.53 -15.77 -12.98
CA PHE A 193 13.40 -14.98 -12.46
C PHE A 193 13.31 -15.03 -10.94
N VAL A 194 13.74 -16.11 -10.30
CA VAL A 194 13.79 -16.21 -8.84
C VAL A 194 14.79 -15.19 -8.27
N ALA A 195 15.98 -15.09 -8.88
CA ALA A 195 16.96 -14.08 -8.49
C ALA A 195 16.42 -12.65 -8.72
N LEU A 196 15.73 -12.41 -9.85
CA LEU A 196 15.13 -11.11 -10.14
C LEU A 196 14.03 -10.74 -9.13
N ALA A 197 13.20 -11.69 -8.72
CA ALA A 197 12.18 -11.50 -7.69
C ALA A 197 12.79 -11.21 -6.30
N ALA A 198 13.91 -11.88 -5.97
CA ALA A 198 14.67 -11.61 -4.75
C ALA A 198 15.32 -10.22 -4.77
N ILE A 199 15.83 -9.79 -5.91
CA ILE A 199 16.37 -8.43 -6.11
C ILE A 199 15.26 -7.40 -5.93
N GLN A 200 14.08 -7.61 -6.49
CA GLN A 200 12.91 -6.75 -6.27
C GLN A 200 12.62 -6.61 -4.77
N TRP A 201 12.57 -7.72 -4.05
CA TRP A 201 12.35 -7.70 -2.60
C TRP A 201 13.43 -6.87 -1.88
N LYS A 202 14.71 -7.08 -2.20
CA LYS A 202 15.86 -6.34 -1.62
C LYS A 202 15.72 -4.84 -1.87
N ILE A 203 15.42 -4.42 -3.11
CA ILE A 203 15.23 -3.01 -3.48
C ILE A 203 14.15 -2.38 -2.60
N LEU A 204 12.99 -3.02 -2.50
CA LEU A 204 11.84 -2.46 -1.79
C LEU A 204 12.03 -2.43 -0.28
N VAL A 205 12.60 -3.49 0.31
CA VAL A 205 12.89 -3.53 1.75
C VAL A 205 13.92 -2.47 2.12
N ASN A 206 14.99 -2.33 1.34
CA ASN A 206 15.99 -1.29 1.57
C ASN A 206 15.38 0.11 1.44
N ASN A 207 14.57 0.34 0.41
CA ASN A 207 13.86 1.61 0.24
C ASN A 207 12.97 1.95 1.44
N ILE A 208 12.21 0.97 1.96
CA ILE A 208 11.38 1.18 3.17
C ILE A 208 12.28 1.48 4.38
N ALA A 209 13.36 0.73 4.58
CA ALA A 209 14.27 0.93 5.70
C ALA A 209 14.94 2.31 5.68
N ASP A 210 15.38 2.77 4.50
CA ASP A 210 16.00 4.08 4.35
C ASP A 210 15.01 5.23 4.56
N ASN A 211 13.83 5.13 3.97
CA ASN A 211 12.78 6.14 4.12
C ASN A 211 12.14 6.15 5.51
N SER A 212 12.20 5.04 6.26
CA SER A 212 11.70 5.01 7.64
C SER A 212 12.41 6.02 8.56
N LYS A 213 13.66 6.37 8.24
CA LYS A 213 14.47 7.36 8.98
C LYS A 213 13.92 8.79 8.88
N ILE A 214 13.01 9.06 7.93
CA ILE A 214 12.37 10.37 7.74
C ILE A 214 11.35 10.66 8.86
N VAL A 215 10.78 9.61 9.45
CA VAL A 215 9.77 9.73 10.50
C VAL A 215 10.31 9.27 11.86
N SER A 216 9.74 9.79 12.94
CA SER A 216 10.15 9.37 14.28
C SER A 216 9.84 7.89 14.54
N SER A 217 10.64 7.21 15.36
CA SER A 217 10.43 5.79 15.72
C SER A 217 9.05 5.53 16.35
N LYS A 218 8.44 6.53 17.01
CA LYS A 218 7.08 6.44 17.58
C LYS A 218 5.99 6.34 16.50
N ARG A 219 6.30 6.65 15.25
CA ARG A 219 5.37 6.65 14.12
C ARG A 219 5.64 5.53 13.11
N PHE A 220 6.63 4.68 13.39
CA PHE A 220 7.02 3.58 12.51
C PHE A 220 7.15 2.27 13.29
N LEU A 221 6.38 1.27 12.90
CA LEU A 221 6.38 -0.06 13.50
C LEU A 221 6.75 -1.10 12.42
N THR A 222 7.68 -2.01 12.73
CA THR A 222 7.96 -3.17 11.86
C THR A 222 7.39 -4.44 12.48
N ILE A 223 6.64 -5.20 11.69
CA ILE A 223 6.07 -6.50 12.04
C ILE A 223 6.68 -7.55 11.11
N ARG A 224 7.11 -8.68 11.68
CA ARG A 224 7.57 -9.84 10.90
C ARG A 224 6.41 -10.81 10.70
N TYR A 225 6.25 -11.23 9.43
CA TYR A 225 5.28 -12.25 9.03
C TYR A 225 5.90 -13.64 9.10
#